data_f2f9f515dd4fafa8517c837a3b68bea1
#
_entry.id   f2f9f515dd4fafa8517c837a3b68bea1
#
_cell.length_a   1.000
_cell.length_b   1.000
_cell.length_c   1.000
_cell.angle_alpha   90.00
_cell.angle_beta   90.00
_cell.angle_gamma   90.00
#
_symmetry.space_group_name_H-M   'P 1'
#
loop_
_entity.id
_entity.type
_entity.pdbx_description
1 polymer ?
#
loop_
_entity_poly.entity_id
_entity_poly.type
_entity_poly.pdbx_seq_one_letter_code
_entity_poly.pdbx_strand_id
1 'polypeptide(L)'
;MEAKAIARHIHQSPRKIRKTLDNVRGLKVGDALNQLHFSPEKAASVIEKTLRSAVSNLMSQNEELNIDPEGLGIKEAFVDGGPVMKRFRAASMGRASRIRRPTSHVTIVVTDEK
;
A
#
# COMPACT_ATOMS: atom_id res chain seq x y z
N MET A 1 -13.82 -1.11 15.82
CA MET A 1 -14.05 -1.78 14.52
C MET A 1 -12.87 -1.55 13.60
N GLU A 2 -12.50 -2.57 12.88
CA GLU A 2 -11.35 -2.54 12.02
C GLU A 2 -11.68 -3.18 10.68
N ALA A 3 -11.04 -2.70 9.62
CA ALA A 3 -11.09 -3.34 8.32
C ALA A 3 -9.73 -3.25 7.67
N LYS A 4 -9.41 -4.23 6.85
CA LYS A 4 -8.12 -4.27 6.15
C LYS A 4 -8.31 -4.40 4.66
N ALA A 5 -7.32 -3.97 3.92
CA ALA A 5 -7.20 -4.23 2.50
C ALA A 5 -5.76 -4.63 2.19
N ILE A 6 -5.61 -5.51 1.23
CA ILE A 6 -4.31 -6.02 0.80
C ILE A 6 -4.20 -5.83 -0.70
N ALA A 7 -3.15 -5.16 -1.15
CA ALA A 7 -2.79 -5.10 -2.56
C ALA A 7 -1.63 -6.07 -2.79
N ARG A 8 -1.85 -7.07 -3.63
CA ARG A 8 -0.88 -8.13 -3.87
C ARG A 8 -0.18 -7.99 -5.20
N HIS A 9 1.03 -8.54 -5.29
CA HIS A 9 1.80 -8.61 -6.53
C HIS A 9 2.06 -7.25 -7.17
N ILE A 10 2.40 -6.27 -6.33
CA ILE A 10 2.78 -4.95 -6.82
C ILE A 10 4.19 -5.04 -7.40
N HIS A 11 4.37 -4.53 -8.62
CA HIS A 11 5.64 -4.58 -9.33
C HIS A 11 6.59 -3.47 -8.88
N GLN A 12 6.93 -3.48 -7.59
CA GLN A 12 7.85 -2.55 -7.00
C GLN A 12 8.48 -3.19 -5.77
N SER A 13 9.74 -2.83 -5.46
CA SER A 13 10.42 -3.43 -4.31
C SER A 13 9.78 -3.00 -2.99
N PRO A 14 9.73 -3.89 -1.98
CA PRO A 14 9.17 -3.54 -0.68
C PRO A 14 9.83 -2.32 -0.06
N ARG A 15 11.13 -2.18 -0.23
CA ARG A 15 11.91 -1.07 0.34
C ARG A 15 11.42 0.29 -0.15
N LYS A 16 11.13 0.40 -1.45
CA LYS A 16 10.64 1.64 -2.05
C LYS A 16 9.24 1.99 -1.59
N ILE A 17 8.38 0.97 -1.45
CA ILE A 17 7.01 1.17 -0.99
C ILE A 17 7.01 1.56 0.49
N ARG A 18 7.85 0.94 1.32
CA ARG A 18 7.96 1.26 2.75
C ARG A 18 8.33 2.72 2.98
N LYS A 19 9.19 3.26 2.15
CA LYS A 19 9.59 4.66 2.24
C LYS A 19 8.38 5.60 2.14
N THR A 20 7.51 5.36 1.17
CA THR A 20 6.29 6.16 0.99
C THR A 20 5.28 5.89 2.10
N LEU A 21 5.14 4.62 2.48
CA LEU A 21 4.18 4.22 3.51
C LEU A 21 4.52 4.80 4.88
N ASP A 22 5.79 4.92 5.21
CA ASP A 22 6.23 5.49 6.48
C ASP A 22 5.78 6.94 6.66
N ASN A 23 5.60 7.67 5.57
CA ASN A 23 5.14 9.06 5.61
C ASN A 23 3.67 9.18 6.05
N VAL A 24 2.89 8.13 5.90
CA VAL A 24 1.45 8.18 6.22
C VAL A 24 1.08 7.36 7.46
N ARG A 25 2.02 6.64 8.04
CA ARG A 25 1.76 5.90 9.27
C ARG A 25 1.40 6.85 10.41
N GLY A 26 0.38 6.46 11.16
CA GLY A 26 -0.06 7.25 12.30
C GLY A 26 -0.91 8.46 11.95
N LEU A 27 -1.15 8.72 10.67
CA LEU A 27 -2.01 9.81 10.24
C LEU A 27 -3.48 9.35 10.22
N LYS A 28 -4.37 10.32 10.26
CA LYS A 28 -5.78 10.05 9.97
C LYS A 28 -5.95 9.81 8.48
N VAL A 29 -6.98 9.05 8.13
CA VAL A 29 -7.24 8.67 6.74
C VAL A 29 -7.35 9.89 5.81
N GLY A 30 -8.07 10.94 6.25
CA GLY A 30 -8.22 12.14 5.42
C GLY A 30 -6.88 12.79 5.09
N ASP A 31 -6.02 12.95 6.10
CA ASP A 31 -4.69 13.54 5.91
C ASP A 31 -3.80 12.64 5.05
N ALA A 32 -3.86 11.34 5.29
CA ALA A 32 -3.08 10.37 4.52
C ALA A 32 -3.47 10.36 3.05
N LEU A 33 -4.76 10.37 2.74
CA LEU A 33 -5.25 10.40 1.37
C LEU A 33 -4.82 11.67 0.64
N ASN A 34 -4.89 12.81 1.31
CA ASN A 34 -4.44 14.08 0.71
C ASN A 34 -2.93 14.04 0.40
N GLN A 35 -2.14 13.57 1.35
CA GLN A 35 -0.70 13.47 1.16
C GLN A 35 -0.33 12.54 0.02
N LEU A 36 -0.98 11.38 -0.07
CA LEU A 36 -0.73 10.40 -1.13
C LEU A 36 -1.17 10.91 -2.49
N HIS A 37 -2.31 11.58 -2.56
CA HIS A 37 -2.85 12.10 -3.82
C HIS A 37 -1.90 13.10 -4.48
N PHE A 38 -1.22 13.93 -3.68
CA PHE A 38 -0.30 14.94 -4.18
C PHE A 38 1.16 14.50 -4.17
N SER A 39 1.44 13.25 -3.80
CA SER A 39 2.80 12.73 -3.81
C SER A 39 3.24 12.36 -5.23
N PRO A 40 4.48 12.75 -5.63
CA PRO A 40 5.02 12.36 -6.93
C PRO A 40 5.55 10.93 -6.97
N GLU A 41 5.58 10.23 -5.84
CA GLU A 41 6.13 8.88 -5.76
C GLU A 41 5.23 7.86 -6.41
N LYS A 42 5.83 6.90 -7.15
CA LYS A 42 5.09 5.85 -7.85
C LYS A 42 4.26 4.99 -6.89
N ALA A 43 4.80 4.68 -5.72
CA ALA A 43 4.10 3.85 -4.74
C ALA A 43 2.86 4.53 -4.15
N ALA A 44 2.78 5.85 -4.19
CA ALA A 44 1.69 6.60 -3.58
C ALA A 44 0.32 6.22 -4.16
N SER A 45 0.23 5.99 -5.47
CA SER A 45 -1.05 5.63 -6.09
C SER A 45 -1.56 4.27 -5.64
N VAL A 46 -0.66 3.31 -5.46
CA VAL A 46 -1.01 1.96 -4.98
C VAL A 46 -1.45 2.02 -3.52
N ILE A 47 -0.72 2.75 -2.69
CA ILE A 47 -1.04 2.91 -1.27
C ILE A 47 -2.38 3.63 -1.12
N GLU A 48 -2.62 4.66 -1.92
CA GLU A 48 -3.89 5.39 -1.93
C GLU A 48 -5.08 4.47 -2.25
N LYS A 49 -4.94 3.65 -3.29
CA LYS A 49 -5.99 2.69 -3.66
C LYS A 49 -6.24 1.67 -2.56
N THR A 50 -5.18 1.17 -1.94
CA THR A 50 -5.29 0.19 -0.86
C THR A 50 -5.98 0.82 0.36
N LEU A 51 -5.63 2.05 0.69
CA LEU A 51 -6.24 2.78 1.80
C LEU A 51 -7.73 3.04 1.53
N ARG A 52 -8.08 3.48 0.32
CA ARG A 52 -9.48 3.68 -0.06
C ARG A 52 -10.28 2.37 0.01
N SER A 53 -9.66 1.26 -0.39
CA SER A 53 -10.29 -0.05 -0.31
C SER A 53 -10.54 -0.45 1.15
N ALA A 54 -9.58 -0.22 2.04
CA ALA A 54 -9.75 -0.51 3.46
C ALA A 54 -10.88 0.31 4.08
N VAL A 55 -10.96 1.59 3.74
CA VAL A 55 -12.04 2.48 4.20
C VAL A 55 -13.39 1.99 3.69
N SER A 56 -13.48 1.63 2.41
CA SER A 56 -14.70 1.11 1.82
C SER A 56 -15.15 -0.19 2.50
N ASN A 57 -14.20 -1.06 2.83
CA ASN A 57 -14.50 -2.32 3.54
C ASN A 57 -15.08 -2.03 4.93
N LEU A 58 -14.50 -1.07 5.65
CA LEU A 58 -15.01 -0.71 6.96
C LEU A 58 -16.41 -0.11 6.88
N MET A 59 -16.64 0.80 5.94
CA MET A 59 -17.95 1.43 5.74
C MET A 59 -19.01 0.40 5.33
N SER A 60 -18.65 -0.53 4.44
CA SER A 60 -19.56 -1.58 3.98
C SER A 60 -19.97 -2.54 5.11
N GLN A 61 -19.04 -2.87 5.99
CA GLN A 61 -19.30 -3.76 7.13
C GLN A 61 -20.13 -3.09 8.22
N ASN A 62 -20.22 -1.77 8.25
CA ASN A 62 -20.84 -0.99 9.33
C ASN A 62 -21.73 0.11 8.80
N GLU A 63 -22.55 -0.19 7.78
CA GLU A 63 -23.42 0.78 7.11
C GLU A 63 -24.42 1.48 8.07
N GLU A 64 -24.81 0.79 9.14
CA GLU A 64 -25.77 1.31 10.11
C GLU A 64 -25.17 2.33 11.07
N LEU A 65 -23.85 2.45 11.11
CA LEU A 65 -23.14 3.27 12.10
C LEU A 65 -22.59 4.54 11.46
N ASN A 66 -23.21 5.34 10.84
CA ASN A 66 -22.82 6.68 10.33
C ASN A 66 -21.36 7.09 10.66
N ILE A 67 -20.39 6.28 10.25
CA ILE A 67 -18.98 6.52 10.51
C ILE A 67 -18.46 7.56 9.52
N ASP A 68 -17.77 8.60 10.03
CA ASP A 68 -17.10 9.57 9.19
C ASP A 68 -15.80 8.95 8.63
N PRO A 69 -15.70 8.74 7.31
CA PRO A 69 -14.51 8.12 6.74
C PRO A 69 -13.22 8.92 6.95
N GLU A 70 -13.31 10.24 7.04
CA GLU A 70 -12.13 11.07 7.25
C GLU A 70 -11.62 11.02 8.69
N GLY A 71 -12.48 10.67 9.64
CA GLY A 71 -12.12 10.55 11.05
C GLY A 71 -11.44 9.22 11.41
N LEU A 72 -11.36 8.29 10.46
CA LEU A 72 -10.71 7.00 10.71
C LEU A 72 -9.20 7.16 10.82
N GLY A 73 -8.57 6.28 11.60
CA GLY A 73 -7.12 6.24 11.73
C GLY A 73 -6.54 5.01 11.04
N ILE A 74 -5.29 5.11 10.67
CA ILE A 74 -4.53 3.97 10.16
C ILE A 74 -3.94 3.25 11.37
N LYS A 75 -4.45 2.05 11.66
CA LYS A 75 -3.98 1.25 12.79
C LYS A 75 -2.66 0.56 12.47
N GLU A 76 -2.61 -0.08 11.33
CA GLU A 76 -1.42 -0.80 10.87
C GLU A 76 -1.24 -0.57 9.38
N ALA A 77 0.00 -0.46 8.96
CA ALA A 77 0.35 -0.39 7.56
C ALA A 77 1.73 -1.02 7.39
N PHE A 78 1.82 -2.04 6.55
CA PHE A 78 3.09 -2.71 6.33
C PHE A 78 3.19 -3.27 4.92
N VAL A 79 4.41 -3.59 4.53
CA VAL A 79 4.72 -4.13 3.22
C VAL A 79 5.51 -5.42 3.40
N ASP A 80 5.00 -6.49 2.80
CA ASP A 80 5.67 -7.78 2.77
C ASP A 80 6.28 -8.02 1.40
N GLY A 81 7.38 -8.76 1.35
CA GLY A 81 7.97 -9.19 0.09
C GLY A 81 7.12 -10.25 -0.59
N GLY A 82 6.88 -10.09 -1.88
CA GLY A 82 6.23 -11.08 -2.70
C GLY A 82 7.22 -11.91 -3.51
N PRO A 83 6.72 -12.77 -4.42
CA PRO A 83 7.59 -13.54 -5.29
C PRO A 83 8.50 -12.66 -6.13
N VAL A 84 9.74 -13.09 -6.31
CA VAL A 84 10.69 -12.41 -7.17
C VAL A 84 10.59 -12.99 -8.57
N MET A 85 10.28 -12.14 -9.54
CA MET A 85 10.27 -12.55 -10.95
C MET A 85 11.70 -12.47 -11.50
N LYS A 86 12.20 -13.61 -11.98
CA LYS A 86 13.52 -13.68 -12.57
C LYS A 86 13.41 -13.44 -14.07
N ARG A 87 14.23 -12.55 -14.59
CA ARG A 87 14.32 -12.27 -16.02
C ARG A 87 15.77 -12.32 -16.44
N PHE A 88 16.01 -12.58 -17.72
CA PHE A 88 17.34 -12.60 -18.29
C PHE A 88 17.48 -11.46 -19.28
N ARG A 89 18.67 -10.88 -19.29
CA ARG A 89 19.02 -9.79 -20.19
C ARG A 89 20.36 -10.16 -20.83
N ALA A 90 20.46 -9.92 -22.13
CA ALA A 90 21.73 -10.13 -22.81
C ALA A 90 22.81 -9.22 -22.20
N ALA A 91 23.91 -9.82 -21.81
CA ALA A 91 25.10 -9.11 -21.34
C ALA A 91 26.18 -9.14 -22.39
N SER A 92 27.21 -8.32 -22.21
CA SER A 92 28.36 -8.34 -23.11
C SER A 92 29.01 -9.73 -23.23
N MET A 93 29.59 -10.02 -24.36
CA MET A 93 30.26 -11.30 -24.66
C MET A 93 29.32 -12.52 -24.71
N GLY A 94 28.06 -12.32 -25.07
CA GLY A 94 27.10 -13.41 -25.24
C GLY A 94 26.59 -14.05 -23.97
N ARG A 95 26.91 -13.50 -22.81
CA ARG A 95 26.39 -13.98 -21.53
C ARG A 95 25.03 -13.38 -21.23
N ALA A 96 24.15 -14.16 -20.57
CA ALA A 96 22.90 -13.65 -20.06
C ALA A 96 23.09 -13.15 -18.62
N SER A 97 22.61 -11.95 -18.34
CA SER A 97 22.57 -11.40 -16.98
C SER A 97 21.21 -11.67 -16.35
N ARG A 98 21.23 -12.13 -15.11
CA ARG A 98 20.01 -12.37 -14.36
C ARG A 98 19.48 -11.04 -13.79
N ILE A 99 18.23 -10.72 -14.08
CA ILE A 99 17.55 -9.56 -13.52
C ILE A 99 16.47 -10.06 -12.56
N ARG A 100 16.47 -9.52 -11.35
CA ARG A 100 15.44 -9.81 -10.37
C ARG A 100 14.41 -8.68 -10.36
N ARG A 101 13.14 -9.04 -10.50
CA ARG A 101 12.03 -8.10 -10.41
C ARG A 101 11.22 -8.41 -9.14
N PRO A 102 11.52 -7.76 -8.02
CA PRO A 102 10.78 -8.03 -6.79
C PRO A 102 9.35 -7.53 -6.88
N THR A 103 8.46 -8.22 -6.20
CA THR A 103 7.08 -7.79 -6.03
C THR A 103 6.82 -7.57 -4.55
N SER A 104 5.70 -6.93 -4.23
CA SER A 104 5.35 -6.57 -2.86
C SER A 104 3.86 -6.74 -2.60
N HIS A 105 3.53 -6.94 -1.33
CA HIS A 105 2.15 -6.95 -0.86
C HIS A 105 2.00 -5.85 0.19
N VAL A 106 1.06 -4.94 -0.04
CA VAL A 106 0.77 -3.86 0.91
C VAL A 106 -0.49 -4.19 1.69
N THR A 107 -0.41 -4.13 3.00
CA THR A 107 -1.55 -4.34 3.89
C THR A 107 -1.80 -3.07 4.69
N ILE A 108 -3.03 -2.60 4.70
CA ILE A 108 -3.44 -1.43 5.49
C ILE A 108 -4.66 -1.81 6.31
N VAL A 109 -4.60 -1.55 7.60
CA VAL A 109 -5.72 -1.74 8.53
C VAL A 109 -6.17 -0.38 9.03
N VAL A 110 -7.45 -0.07 8.86
CA VAL A 110 -8.05 1.17 9.34
C VAL A 110 -9.00 0.86 10.51
N THR A 111 -9.14 1.82 11.41
CA THR A 111 -9.96 1.68 12.59
C THR A 111 -10.68 2.99 12.90
N ASP A 112 -11.85 2.87 13.53
CA ASP A 112 -12.57 4.03 14.08
C ASP A 112 -12.11 4.36 15.51
N GLU A 113 -11.31 3.50 16.11
CA GLU A 113 -10.72 3.72 17.42
C GLU A 113 -9.46 4.58 17.33
N LYS A 114 -9.34 5.53 18.22
CA LYS A 114 -8.17 6.42 18.26
C LYS A 114 -7.05 5.84 19.13
#